data_0d37756e9eb48a9d8f1865fc93061f2d
#
_entry.id   0d37756e9eb48a9d8f1865fc93061f2d
#
_cell.length_a   1.000
_cell.length_b   1.000
_cell.length_c   1.000
_cell.angle_alpha   90.00
_cell.angle_beta   90.00
_cell.angle_gamma   90.00
#
_symmetry.space_group_name_H-M   'P 1'
#
loop_
_entity.id
_entity.type
_entity.pdbx_description
1 polymer ?
#
loop_
_entity_poly.entity_id
_entity_poly.type
_entity_poly.pdbx_seq_one_letter_code
_entity_poly.pdbx_strand_id
1 'polypeptide(L)'
;MNPIYKFFKRLSVTKKVMTISIALLMIGYIFCLPRQLFHVPYSTVVTDRNEELLGARIASDGQWRFPPRKTTPEKIKQCLITFEDKHFYHHWGVNPLSTGRALYQNLKNKRVVSGGSTLTMQTIRLARNKPRTIGEKVIEMIWATRLEFRTSKEEILSMYVSHAPFGGNVVGLDAAAWRYFGHSAEDLSWAESAMLAVLPNAPAMIHLSKGRKTLLSKRNRLLKQLFEEEII
;
A
#
# COMPACT_ATOMS: atom_id res chain seq x y z
N MET A 1 -18.57 38.28 23.97
CA MET A 1 -18.12 37.02 24.61
C MET A 1 -18.56 35.86 23.73
N ASN A 2 -17.59 35.02 23.27
CA ASN A 2 -17.77 33.97 22.26
C ASN A 2 -18.91 33.00 22.71
N PRO A 3 -19.89 32.65 21.85
CA PRO A 3 -20.99 31.73 22.18
C PRO A 3 -20.49 30.34 22.60
N ILE A 4 -19.38 29.87 22.05
CA ILE A 4 -18.72 28.61 22.40
C ILE A 4 -18.30 28.62 23.89
N TYR A 5 -17.72 29.74 24.37
CA TYR A 5 -17.31 29.87 25.77
C TYR A 5 -18.52 29.85 26.74
N LYS A 6 -19.62 30.50 26.40
CA LYS A 6 -20.89 30.47 27.22
C LYS A 6 -21.44 29.05 27.28
N PHE A 7 -21.46 28.32 26.16
CA PHE A 7 -21.90 26.92 26.10
C PHE A 7 -21.02 26.03 26.97
N PHE A 8 -19.70 26.13 26.82
CA PHE A 8 -18.74 25.32 27.57
C PHE A 8 -18.79 25.54 29.07
N LYS A 9 -19.02 26.80 29.51
CA LYS A 9 -19.17 27.15 30.93
C LYS A 9 -20.38 26.47 31.61
N ARG A 10 -21.47 26.22 30.86
CA ARG A 10 -22.71 25.57 31.36
C ARG A 10 -22.62 24.06 31.47
N LEU A 11 -21.60 23.42 30.90
CA LEU A 11 -21.44 21.97 30.95
C LEU A 11 -21.02 21.50 32.35
N SER A 12 -21.51 20.32 32.77
CA SER A 12 -20.98 19.63 33.96
C SER A 12 -19.53 19.29 33.82
N VAL A 13 -18.81 19.07 34.90
CA VAL A 13 -17.39 18.71 34.90
C VAL A 13 -17.10 17.50 34.01
N THR A 14 -17.91 16.43 34.14
CA THR A 14 -17.82 15.22 33.31
C THR A 14 -17.90 15.52 31.82
N LYS A 15 -18.88 16.34 31.40
CA LYS A 15 -19.06 16.74 29.99
C LYS A 15 -17.89 17.59 29.49
N LYS A 16 -17.31 18.46 30.32
CA LYS A 16 -16.12 19.25 29.98
C LYS A 16 -14.90 18.34 29.74
N VAL A 17 -14.65 17.40 30.65
CA VAL A 17 -13.57 16.43 30.51
C VAL A 17 -13.74 15.61 29.22
N MET A 18 -14.94 15.10 28.96
CA MET A 18 -15.25 14.35 27.75
C MET A 18 -15.01 15.18 26.48
N THR A 19 -15.47 16.43 26.45
CA THR A 19 -15.27 17.33 25.29
C THR A 19 -13.79 17.62 25.04
N ILE A 20 -13.03 17.88 26.10
CA ILE A 20 -11.57 18.12 26.02
C ILE A 20 -10.87 16.84 25.51
N SER A 21 -11.22 15.66 26.05
CA SER A 21 -10.63 14.40 25.62
C SER A 21 -10.89 14.10 24.14
N ILE A 22 -12.13 14.32 23.67
CA ILE A 22 -12.49 14.17 22.26
C ILE A 22 -11.69 15.17 21.41
N ALA A 23 -11.58 16.43 21.83
CA ALA A 23 -10.81 17.42 21.09
C ALA A 23 -9.32 17.05 20.99
N LEU A 24 -8.73 16.56 22.07
CA LEU A 24 -7.33 16.10 22.08
C LEU A 24 -7.13 14.87 21.17
N LEU A 25 -8.06 13.91 21.19
CA LEU A 25 -8.04 12.76 20.28
C LEU A 25 -8.16 13.19 18.81
N MET A 26 -9.05 14.13 18.50
CA MET A 26 -9.22 14.71 17.16
C MET A 26 -7.94 15.42 16.70
N ILE A 27 -7.34 16.25 17.55
CA ILE A 27 -6.05 16.89 17.25
C ILE A 27 -4.96 15.82 17.01
N GLY A 28 -4.86 14.85 17.90
CA GLY A 28 -3.92 13.73 17.74
C GLY A 28 -4.12 12.99 16.42
N TYR A 29 -5.36 12.72 16.03
CA TYR A 29 -5.69 12.09 14.75
C TYR A 29 -5.32 12.96 13.54
N ILE A 30 -5.58 14.27 13.59
CA ILE A 30 -5.26 15.19 12.49
C ILE A 30 -3.75 15.24 12.25
N PHE A 31 -2.95 15.20 13.31
CA PHE A 31 -1.50 15.34 13.26
C PHE A 31 -0.73 14.01 13.37
N CYS A 32 -1.41 12.86 13.43
CA CYS A 32 -0.74 11.57 13.57
C CYS A 32 0.15 11.19 12.37
N LEU A 33 -0.19 11.70 11.16
CA LEU A 33 0.49 11.33 9.93
C LEU A 33 1.58 12.36 9.59
N PRO A 34 2.84 11.93 9.35
CA PRO A 34 3.92 12.84 8.96
C PRO A 34 3.63 13.50 7.60
N ARG A 35 4.22 14.68 7.38
CA ARG A 35 4.03 15.40 6.10
C ARG A 35 4.54 14.58 4.92
N GLN A 36 5.74 14.04 5.04
CA GLN A 36 6.33 13.11 4.07
C GLN A 36 6.26 11.70 4.65
N LEU A 37 5.65 10.77 3.92
CA LEU A 37 5.40 9.43 4.40
C LEU A 37 6.64 8.53 4.27
N PHE A 38 7.41 8.70 3.19
CA PHE A 38 8.60 7.90 2.91
C PHE A 38 9.86 8.78 2.97
N HIS A 39 10.80 8.38 3.83
CA HIS A 39 12.12 8.98 3.96
C HIS A 39 13.17 7.91 3.65
N VAL A 40 13.36 7.62 2.36
CA VAL A 40 14.23 6.55 1.87
C VAL A 40 15.15 7.08 0.77
N PRO A 41 16.37 6.56 0.63
CA PRO A 41 17.24 6.91 -0.48
C PRO A 41 16.73 6.29 -1.79
N TYR A 42 16.97 6.99 -2.89
CA TYR A 42 16.64 6.53 -4.23
C TYR A 42 17.90 6.25 -5.05
N SER A 43 17.78 5.34 -5.99
CA SER A 43 18.78 5.07 -7.03
C SER A 43 18.97 6.31 -7.90
N THR A 44 20.20 6.59 -8.32
CA THR A 44 20.45 7.54 -9.39
C THR A 44 20.10 6.87 -10.71
N VAL A 45 19.21 7.48 -11.47
CA VAL A 45 18.74 6.96 -12.77
C VAL A 45 19.13 7.94 -13.85
N VAL A 46 19.66 7.44 -14.94
CA VAL A 46 20.01 8.21 -16.16
C VAL A 46 19.12 7.68 -17.29
N THR A 47 18.35 8.56 -17.87
CA THR A 47 17.47 8.26 -19.01
C THR A 47 17.87 9.09 -20.23
N ASP A 48 17.48 8.63 -21.41
CA ASP A 48 17.56 9.42 -22.63
C ASP A 48 16.42 10.46 -22.70
N ARG A 49 16.32 11.19 -23.83
CA ARG A 49 15.27 12.17 -24.09
C ARG A 49 13.84 11.59 -24.19
N ASN A 50 13.75 10.27 -24.40
CA ASN A 50 12.47 9.56 -24.52
C ASN A 50 12.13 8.83 -23.20
N GLU A 51 12.85 9.15 -22.08
CA GLU A 51 12.72 8.51 -20.78
C GLU A 51 13.13 7.03 -20.75
N GLU A 52 13.84 6.53 -21.76
CA GLU A 52 14.42 5.18 -21.74
C GLU A 52 15.65 5.09 -20.84
N LEU A 53 15.75 4.01 -20.08
CA LEU A 53 16.83 3.82 -19.12
C LEU A 53 18.16 3.60 -19.83
N LEU A 54 19.09 4.51 -19.66
CA LEU A 54 20.49 4.35 -20.10
C LEU A 54 21.37 3.69 -19.03
N GLY A 55 21.04 3.91 -17.76
CA GLY A 55 21.76 3.31 -16.64
C GLY A 55 21.21 3.72 -15.30
N ALA A 56 21.55 2.95 -14.27
CA ALA A 56 21.17 3.26 -12.91
C ALA A 56 22.26 2.84 -11.93
N ARG A 57 22.39 3.61 -10.84
CA ARG A 57 23.24 3.28 -9.70
C ARG A 57 22.37 2.95 -8.50
N ILE A 58 22.68 1.86 -7.81
CA ILE A 58 21.99 1.41 -6.62
C ILE A 58 21.96 2.51 -5.53
N ALA A 59 20.87 2.59 -4.78
CA ALA A 59 20.72 3.53 -3.67
C ALA A 59 21.71 3.23 -2.53
N SER A 60 21.96 4.20 -1.66
CA SER A 60 22.94 4.09 -0.56
C SER A 60 22.62 3.01 0.47
N ASP A 61 21.36 2.56 0.54
CA ASP A 61 20.89 1.46 1.39
C ASP A 61 20.95 0.08 0.69
N GLY A 62 21.59 0.01 -0.50
CA GLY A 62 21.72 -1.23 -1.26
C GLY A 62 20.43 -1.70 -1.95
N GLN A 63 19.41 -0.85 -2.04
CA GLN A 63 18.18 -1.17 -2.75
C GLN A 63 18.16 -0.57 -4.15
N TRP A 64 17.66 -1.31 -5.13
CA TRP A 64 17.24 -0.77 -6.41
C TRP A 64 15.87 -0.13 -6.23
N ARG A 65 15.85 1.19 -6.03
CA ARG A 65 14.64 1.97 -5.81
C ARG A 65 14.69 3.22 -6.65
N PHE A 66 13.99 3.21 -7.77
CA PHE A 66 13.91 4.38 -8.65
C PHE A 66 13.08 5.50 -8.01
N PRO A 67 13.23 6.75 -8.47
CA PRO A 67 12.41 7.86 -8.00
C PRO A 67 10.92 7.54 -8.06
N PRO A 68 10.10 8.06 -7.13
CA PRO A 68 8.69 7.69 -7.06
C PRO A 68 7.91 8.19 -8.27
N ARG A 69 6.99 7.36 -8.73
CA ARG A 69 6.06 7.69 -9.82
C ARG A 69 4.98 8.66 -9.37
N LYS A 70 4.43 9.42 -10.32
CA LYS A 70 3.24 10.25 -10.10
C LYS A 70 1.95 9.48 -10.42
N THR A 71 1.99 8.57 -11.35
CA THR A 71 0.85 7.80 -11.85
C THR A 71 1.17 6.29 -11.85
N THR A 72 0.15 5.47 -11.84
CA THR A 72 0.28 4.00 -11.93
C THR A 72 -0.25 3.53 -13.29
N PRO A 73 0.53 2.77 -14.09
CA PRO A 73 0.05 2.24 -15.36
C PRO A 73 -1.20 1.38 -15.19
N GLU A 74 -2.14 1.47 -16.13
CA GLU A 74 -3.48 0.89 -15.99
C GLU A 74 -3.45 -0.62 -15.76
N LYS A 75 -2.64 -1.37 -16.51
CA LYS A 75 -2.58 -2.84 -16.40
C LYS A 75 -2.16 -3.30 -15.00
N ILE A 76 -1.10 -2.71 -14.45
CA ILE A 76 -0.65 -3.07 -13.08
C ILE A 76 -1.64 -2.59 -12.02
N LYS A 77 -2.29 -1.44 -12.23
CA LYS A 77 -3.35 -0.92 -11.36
C LYS A 77 -4.49 -1.92 -11.24
N GLN A 78 -5.03 -2.40 -12.37
CA GLN A 78 -6.10 -3.40 -12.39
C GLN A 78 -5.66 -4.71 -11.72
N CYS A 79 -4.45 -5.18 -12.03
CA CYS A 79 -3.90 -6.38 -11.41
C CYS A 79 -3.79 -6.26 -9.88
N LEU A 80 -3.30 -5.12 -9.37
CA LEU A 80 -3.15 -4.89 -7.93
C LEU A 80 -4.50 -4.80 -7.22
N ILE A 81 -5.45 -4.03 -7.79
CA ILE A 81 -6.78 -3.88 -7.21
C ILE A 81 -7.49 -5.22 -7.15
N THR A 82 -7.50 -5.96 -8.24
CA THR A 82 -8.14 -7.28 -8.31
C THR A 82 -7.50 -8.28 -7.34
N PHE A 83 -6.19 -8.26 -7.18
CA PHE A 83 -5.47 -9.22 -6.35
C PHE A 83 -5.48 -8.88 -4.86
N GLU A 84 -5.23 -7.60 -4.51
CA GLU A 84 -5.00 -7.16 -3.12
C GLU A 84 -6.24 -6.53 -2.48
N ASP A 85 -7.05 -5.79 -3.25
CA ASP A 85 -8.10 -4.95 -2.67
C ASP A 85 -9.20 -4.58 -3.67
N LYS A 86 -10.06 -5.55 -4.01
CA LYS A 86 -11.16 -5.38 -4.99
C LYS A 86 -12.06 -4.17 -4.73
N HIS A 87 -12.18 -3.75 -3.49
CA HIS A 87 -13.02 -2.62 -3.09
C HIS A 87 -12.22 -1.37 -2.79
N PHE A 88 -11.01 -1.24 -3.36
CA PHE A 88 -10.07 -0.14 -3.09
C PHE A 88 -10.72 1.24 -3.19
N TYR A 89 -11.54 1.47 -4.20
CA TYR A 89 -12.23 2.76 -4.41
C TYR A 89 -13.46 2.98 -3.53
N HIS A 90 -13.91 1.95 -2.80
CA HIS A 90 -15.19 1.99 -2.05
C HIS A 90 -15.03 2.04 -0.52
N HIS A 91 -13.82 2.15 -0.01
CA HIS A 91 -13.58 2.26 1.44
C HIS A 91 -12.62 3.42 1.76
N TRP A 92 -12.61 3.84 3.01
CA TRP A 92 -11.78 4.94 3.52
C TRP A 92 -10.53 4.41 4.25
N GLY A 93 -9.68 3.69 3.53
CA GLY A 93 -8.41 3.16 4.02
C GLY A 93 -8.49 1.83 4.75
N VAL A 94 -9.63 1.49 5.32
CA VAL A 94 -9.93 0.21 5.97
C VAL A 94 -11.21 -0.35 5.38
N ASN A 95 -11.22 -1.65 5.07
CA ASN A 95 -12.42 -2.37 4.66
C ASN A 95 -12.95 -3.21 5.84
N PRO A 96 -14.00 -2.77 6.55
CA PRO A 96 -14.51 -3.48 7.73
C PRO A 96 -14.99 -4.89 7.42
N LEU A 97 -15.62 -5.10 6.25
CA LEU A 97 -16.12 -6.41 5.84
C LEU A 97 -14.98 -7.40 5.59
N SER A 98 -13.93 -6.96 4.88
CA SER A 98 -12.75 -7.79 4.63
C SER A 98 -11.97 -8.07 5.92
N THR A 99 -11.86 -7.08 6.80
CA THR A 99 -11.20 -7.23 8.12
C THR A 99 -11.99 -8.18 9.02
N GLY A 100 -13.31 -8.05 9.09
CA GLY A 100 -14.19 -8.92 9.89
C GLY A 100 -14.18 -10.35 9.38
N ARG A 101 -14.26 -10.55 8.05
CA ARG A 101 -14.13 -11.87 7.41
C ARG A 101 -12.78 -12.51 7.73
N ALA A 102 -11.69 -11.77 7.59
CA ALA A 102 -10.35 -12.30 7.89
C ALA A 102 -10.20 -12.67 9.38
N LEU A 103 -10.72 -11.85 10.28
CA LEU A 103 -10.72 -12.15 11.72
C LEU A 103 -11.49 -13.44 12.01
N TYR A 104 -12.71 -13.58 11.51
CA TYR A 104 -13.52 -14.79 11.68
C TYR A 104 -12.81 -16.03 11.14
N GLN A 105 -12.24 -15.96 9.91
CA GLN A 105 -11.53 -17.10 9.29
C GLN A 105 -10.29 -17.49 10.09
N ASN A 106 -9.52 -16.52 10.58
CA ASN A 106 -8.31 -16.77 11.34
C ASN A 106 -8.61 -17.37 12.72
N LEU A 107 -9.66 -16.89 13.40
CA LEU A 107 -10.13 -17.46 14.66
C LEU A 107 -10.63 -18.90 14.46
N LYS A 108 -11.48 -19.14 13.46
CA LYS A 108 -12.01 -20.48 13.15
C LYS A 108 -10.90 -21.49 12.84
N ASN A 109 -9.88 -21.09 12.09
CA ASN A 109 -8.78 -21.97 11.69
C ASN A 109 -7.60 -21.97 12.68
N LYS A 110 -7.66 -21.19 13.76
CA LYS A 110 -6.58 -21.03 14.77
C LYS A 110 -5.20 -20.71 14.15
N ARG A 111 -5.19 -20.13 12.95
CA ARG A 111 -3.98 -19.71 12.21
C ARG A 111 -4.34 -18.59 11.23
N VAL A 112 -3.35 -17.82 10.80
CA VAL A 112 -3.54 -16.77 9.80
C VAL A 112 -3.74 -17.41 8.42
N VAL A 113 -4.97 -17.45 7.93
CA VAL A 113 -5.35 -17.99 6.61
C VAL A 113 -5.84 -16.90 5.66
N SER A 114 -6.24 -15.75 6.18
CA SER A 114 -6.76 -14.64 5.38
C SER A 114 -6.22 -13.29 5.88
N GLY A 115 -5.87 -12.41 4.95
CA GLY A 115 -5.49 -11.03 5.21
C GLY A 115 -6.65 -10.08 4.93
N GLY A 116 -6.97 -9.19 5.87
CA GLY A 116 -7.95 -8.12 5.68
C GLY A 116 -7.30 -6.74 5.53
N SER A 117 -6.05 -6.69 5.06
CA SER A 117 -5.35 -5.41 4.86
C SER A 117 -5.66 -4.86 3.48
N THR A 118 -6.03 -3.58 3.41
CA THR A 118 -6.22 -2.83 2.18
C THR A 118 -4.88 -2.39 1.59
N LEU A 119 -4.87 -1.93 0.34
CA LEU A 119 -3.69 -1.30 -0.28
C LEU A 119 -3.22 -0.07 0.51
N THR A 120 -4.13 0.73 1.03
CA THR A 120 -3.81 1.88 1.89
C THR A 120 -3.11 1.47 3.18
N MET A 121 -3.59 0.41 3.85
CA MET A 121 -2.93 -0.12 5.04
C MET A 121 -1.55 -0.69 4.72
N GLN A 122 -1.40 -1.32 3.56
CA GLN A 122 -0.10 -1.84 3.10
C GLN A 122 0.88 -0.69 2.82
N THR A 123 0.42 0.41 2.21
CA THR A 123 1.23 1.62 1.99
C THR A 123 1.74 2.20 3.32
N ILE A 124 0.87 2.31 4.32
CA ILE A 124 1.28 2.73 5.67
C ILE A 124 2.30 1.77 6.28
N ARG A 125 2.09 0.48 6.14
CA ARG A 125 3.03 -0.54 6.64
C ARG A 125 4.42 -0.39 6.02
N LEU A 126 4.51 -0.18 4.71
CA LEU A 126 5.77 0.05 4.00
C LEU A 126 6.48 1.29 4.54
N ALA A 127 5.73 2.38 4.77
CA ALA A 127 6.30 3.62 5.30
C ALA A 127 6.77 3.49 6.75
N ARG A 128 6.05 2.76 7.57
CA ARG A 128 6.40 2.57 8.99
C ARG A 128 7.53 1.59 9.20
N ASN A 129 7.66 0.59 8.34
CA ASN A 129 8.70 -0.45 8.39
C ASN A 129 8.91 -1.04 9.79
N LYS A 130 7.81 -1.36 10.51
CA LYS A 130 7.80 -1.90 11.86
C LYS A 130 7.42 -3.40 11.87
N PRO A 131 7.87 -4.17 12.89
CA PRO A 131 7.45 -5.56 13.05
C PRO A 131 5.93 -5.70 13.14
N ARG A 132 5.40 -6.80 12.60
CA ARG A 132 3.95 -7.08 12.60
C ARG A 132 3.47 -7.46 14.01
N THR A 133 2.85 -6.51 14.68
CA THR A 133 2.16 -6.70 15.96
C THR A 133 0.69 -6.27 15.84
N ILE A 134 -0.14 -6.66 16.81
CA ILE A 134 -1.54 -6.20 16.88
C ILE A 134 -1.60 -4.68 17.05
N GLY A 135 -0.73 -4.12 17.89
CA GLY A 135 -0.64 -2.66 18.08
C GLY A 135 -0.29 -1.92 16.80
N GLU A 136 0.74 -2.40 16.05
CA GLU A 136 1.07 -1.82 14.74
C GLU A 136 -0.09 -1.94 13.75
N LYS A 137 -0.85 -3.05 13.79
CA LYS A 137 -2.04 -3.20 12.95
C LYS A 137 -3.11 -2.15 13.23
N VAL A 138 -3.34 -1.80 14.50
CA VAL A 138 -4.27 -0.72 14.88
C VAL A 138 -3.75 0.63 14.39
N ILE A 139 -2.46 0.90 14.56
CA ILE A 139 -1.84 2.12 14.05
C ILE A 139 -1.93 2.20 12.52
N GLU A 140 -1.65 1.10 11.80
CA GLU A 140 -1.85 1.01 10.35
C GLU A 140 -3.27 1.41 9.95
N MET A 141 -4.29 0.92 10.67
CA MET A 141 -5.71 1.25 10.40
C MET A 141 -5.99 2.74 10.60
N ILE A 142 -5.55 3.32 11.73
CA ILE A 142 -5.74 4.75 12.04
C ILE A 142 -5.04 5.61 10.98
N TRP A 143 -3.79 5.30 10.66
CA TRP A 143 -3.03 6.05 9.68
C TRP A 143 -3.57 5.88 8.25
N ALA A 144 -4.09 4.70 7.91
CA ALA A 144 -4.72 4.45 6.62
C ALA A 144 -5.96 5.34 6.42
N THR A 145 -6.85 5.43 7.41
CA THR A 145 -8.01 6.34 7.33
C THR A 145 -7.55 7.79 7.20
N ARG A 146 -6.55 8.21 7.98
CA ARG A 146 -6.02 9.57 7.90
C ARG A 146 -5.35 9.88 6.56
N LEU A 147 -4.67 8.90 5.95
CA LEU A 147 -4.07 9.05 4.62
C LEU A 147 -5.14 9.30 3.55
N GLU A 148 -6.23 8.56 3.56
CA GLU A 148 -7.36 8.72 2.62
C GLU A 148 -8.03 10.10 2.71
N PHE A 149 -8.04 10.73 3.89
CA PHE A 149 -8.52 12.11 4.02
C PHE A 149 -7.54 13.17 3.52
N ARG A 150 -6.28 12.80 3.29
CA ARG A 150 -5.24 13.73 2.87
C ARG A 150 -4.84 13.57 1.40
N THR A 151 -5.07 12.39 0.83
CA THR A 151 -4.42 11.95 -0.41
C THR A 151 -5.45 11.20 -1.26
N SER A 152 -5.42 11.37 -2.56
CA SER A 152 -6.29 10.65 -3.49
C SER A 152 -5.95 9.16 -3.58
N LYS A 153 -6.88 8.35 -4.07
CA LYS A 153 -6.67 6.91 -4.31
C LYS A 153 -5.53 6.66 -5.29
N GLU A 154 -5.42 7.45 -6.32
CA GLU A 154 -4.37 7.38 -7.33
C GLU A 154 -2.99 7.66 -6.75
N GLU A 155 -2.89 8.66 -5.88
CA GLU A 155 -1.64 8.98 -5.19
C GLU A 155 -1.26 7.88 -4.19
N ILE A 156 -2.23 7.29 -3.47
CA ILE A 156 -1.99 6.15 -2.56
C ILE A 156 -1.46 4.95 -3.34
N LEU A 157 -2.08 4.65 -4.49
CA LEU A 157 -1.64 3.55 -5.34
C LEU A 157 -0.24 3.81 -5.91
N SER A 158 0.03 5.04 -6.35
CA SER A 158 1.35 5.46 -6.82
C SER A 158 2.42 5.34 -5.72
N MET A 159 2.10 5.74 -4.49
CA MET A 159 2.98 5.53 -3.33
C MET A 159 3.23 4.03 -3.08
N TYR A 160 2.18 3.21 -3.15
CA TYR A 160 2.31 1.76 -2.98
C TYR A 160 3.26 1.16 -4.03
N VAL A 161 2.99 1.38 -5.31
CA VAL A 161 3.81 0.78 -6.39
C VAL A 161 5.24 1.30 -6.40
N SER A 162 5.48 2.53 -5.94
CA SER A 162 6.83 3.10 -5.86
C SER A 162 7.66 2.52 -4.70
N HIS A 163 7.03 1.94 -3.67
CA HIS A 163 7.73 1.49 -2.46
C HIS A 163 7.49 0.01 -2.12
N ALA A 164 6.66 -0.70 -2.87
CA ALA A 164 6.42 -2.13 -2.66
C ALA A 164 7.69 -2.94 -2.97
N PRO A 165 8.00 -3.96 -2.16
CA PRO A 165 9.12 -4.87 -2.43
C PRO A 165 8.73 -5.88 -3.51
N PHE A 166 9.53 -5.99 -4.56
CA PHE A 166 9.30 -6.94 -5.65
C PHE A 166 10.26 -8.14 -5.61
N GLY A 167 11.02 -8.29 -4.53
CA GLY A 167 11.93 -9.42 -4.31
C GLY A 167 13.40 -9.02 -4.30
N GLY A 168 14.21 -9.75 -3.52
CA GLY A 168 15.60 -9.41 -3.29
C GLY A 168 15.76 -7.97 -2.78
N ASN A 169 16.59 -7.20 -3.45
CA ASN A 169 16.81 -5.78 -3.18
C ASN A 169 16.12 -4.84 -4.18
N VAL A 170 15.03 -5.31 -4.82
CA VAL A 170 14.25 -4.52 -5.79
C VAL A 170 13.01 -3.95 -5.13
N VAL A 171 12.91 -2.63 -5.09
CA VAL A 171 11.81 -1.86 -4.50
C VAL A 171 11.27 -0.89 -5.53
N GLY A 172 9.96 -0.89 -5.70
CA GLY A 172 9.27 -0.03 -6.66
C GLY A 172 9.12 -0.67 -8.03
N LEU A 173 8.02 -0.31 -8.67
CA LEU A 173 7.56 -0.86 -9.94
C LEU A 173 8.55 -0.63 -11.08
N ASP A 174 9.09 0.58 -11.20
CA ASP A 174 10.01 0.91 -12.29
C ASP A 174 11.31 0.11 -12.20
N ALA A 175 11.89 0.03 -10.99
CA ALA A 175 13.06 -0.81 -10.76
C ALA A 175 12.76 -2.28 -11.05
N ALA A 176 11.56 -2.77 -10.73
CA ALA A 176 11.14 -4.14 -11.00
C ALA A 176 10.93 -4.40 -12.50
N ALA A 177 10.27 -3.48 -13.22
CA ALA A 177 10.04 -3.59 -14.65
C ALA A 177 11.38 -3.70 -15.42
N TRP A 178 12.26 -2.75 -15.20
CA TRP A 178 13.60 -2.77 -15.82
C TRP A 178 14.44 -3.97 -15.39
N ARG A 179 14.41 -4.34 -14.10
CA ARG A 179 15.25 -5.43 -13.57
C ARG A 179 14.83 -6.80 -14.06
N TYR A 180 13.52 -7.03 -14.24
CA TYR A 180 12.98 -8.36 -14.57
C TYR A 180 12.62 -8.52 -16.04
N PHE A 181 12.26 -7.42 -16.72
CA PHE A 181 11.77 -7.48 -18.10
C PHE A 181 12.59 -6.63 -19.07
N GLY A 182 13.39 -5.68 -18.60
CA GLY A 182 14.28 -4.87 -19.44
C GLY A 182 13.57 -3.73 -20.20
N HIS A 183 12.37 -3.34 -19.77
CA HIS A 183 11.62 -2.24 -20.38
C HIS A 183 10.83 -1.44 -19.34
N SER A 184 10.23 -0.34 -19.77
CA SER A 184 9.46 0.56 -18.94
C SER A 184 8.24 -0.12 -18.31
N ALA A 185 7.82 0.35 -17.15
CA ALA A 185 6.58 -0.10 -16.51
C ALA A 185 5.32 0.23 -17.31
N GLU A 186 5.37 1.23 -18.20
CA GLU A 186 4.27 1.58 -19.11
C GLU A 186 4.03 0.47 -20.16
N ASP A 187 5.08 -0.22 -20.56
CA ASP A 187 5.04 -1.24 -21.63
C ASP A 187 4.73 -2.64 -21.12
N LEU A 188 4.55 -2.82 -19.81
CA LEU A 188 4.23 -4.12 -19.22
C LEU A 188 3.01 -4.75 -19.88
N SER A 189 3.16 -6.01 -20.28
CA SER A 189 2.04 -6.87 -20.68
C SER A 189 1.15 -7.21 -19.49
N TRP A 190 -0.07 -7.70 -19.72
CA TRP A 190 -0.94 -8.21 -18.67
C TRP A 190 -0.29 -9.33 -17.85
N ALA A 191 0.48 -10.21 -18.50
CA ALA A 191 1.15 -11.31 -17.83
C ALA A 191 2.28 -10.84 -16.89
N GLU A 192 3.05 -9.83 -17.30
CA GLU A 192 4.10 -9.21 -16.49
C GLU A 192 3.50 -8.38 -15.36
N SER A 193 2.46 -7.60 -15.64
CA SER A 193 1.71 -6.84 -14.62
C SER A 193 1.13 -7.76 -13.56
N ALA A 194 0.48 -8.87 -13.96
CA ALA A 194 -0.04 -9.86 -13.03
C ALA A 194 1.07 -10.56 -12.23
N MET A 195 2.24 -10.80 -12.85
CA MET A 195 3.38 -11.35 -12.13
C MET A 195 3.90 -10.37 -11.06
N LEU A 196 4.08 -9.09 -11.40
CA LEU A 196 4.49 -8.08 -10.43
C LEU A 196 3.46 -7.87 -9.34
N ALA A 197 2.16 -7.88 -9.66
CA ALA A 197 1.11 -7.69 -8.66
C ALA A 197 1.10 -8.76 -7.54
N VAL A 198 1.52 -9.98 -7.83
CA VAL A 198 1.52 -11.07 -6.83
C VAL A 198 2.81 -11.17 -6.02
N LEU A 199 3.91 -10.49 -6.43
CA LEU A 199 5.20 -10.56 -5.75
C LEU A 199 5.23 -9.92 -4.36
N PRO A 200 4.66 -8.73 -4.11
CA PRO A 200 4.75 -8.06 -2.80
C PRO A 200 4.09 -8.84 -1.67
N ASN A 201 3.11 -9.69 -1.99
CA ASN A 201 2.35 -10.46 -0.98
C ASN A 201 3.18 -11.57 -0.30
N ALA A 202 4.26 -12.05 -0.91
CA ALA A 202 5.08 -13.10 -0.34
C ALA A 202 6.55 -13.02 -0.82
N PRO A 203 7.25 -11.91 -0.60
CA PRO A 203 8.58 -11.70 -1.17
C PRO A 203 9.62 -12.73 -0.69
N ALA A 204 9.47 -13.25 0.54
CA ALA A 204 10.35 -14.28 1.09
C ALA A 204 10.06 -15.70 0.56
N MET A 205 8.82 -15.98 0.17
CA MET A 205 8.38 -17.31 -0.32
C MET A 205 8.41 -17.42 -1.83
N ILE A 206 8.31 -16.30 -2.55
CA ILE A 206 8.27 -16.25 -4.00
C ILE A 206 9.61 -15.69 -4.51
N HIS A 207 10.65 -16.48 -4.38
CA HIS A 207 11.90 -16.21 -5.08
C HIS A 207 11.72 -16.61 -6.54
N LEU A 208 12.09 -15.75 -7.49
CA LEU A 208 12.04 -16.03 -8.93
C LEU A 208 12.69 -17.37 -9.30
N SER A 209 13.70 -17.81 -8.55
CA SER A 209 14.38 -19.09 -8.74
C SER A 209 13.73 -20.26 -8.00
N LYS A 210 13.35 -20.11 -6.73
CA LYS A 210 12.90 -21.23 -5.89
C LYS A 210 11.38 -21.38 -5.79
N GLY A 211 10.62 -20.30 -6.01
CA GLY A 211 9.15 -20.28 -5.90
C GLY A 211 8.41 -20.21 -7.24
N ARG A 212 9.07 -20.52 -8.36
CA ARG A 212 8.53 -20.33 -9.72
C ARG A 212 7.15 -20.96 -9.93
N LYS A 213 6.92 -22.18 -9.49
CA LYS A 213 5.62 -22.87 -9.63
C LYS A 213 4.50 -22.12 -8.89
N THR A 214 4.77 -21.67 -7.67
CA THR A 214 3.80 -20.92 -6.87
C THR A 214 3.54 -19.54 -7.47
N LEU A 215 4.57 -18.86 -7.98
CA LEU A 215 4.43 -17.58 -8.67
C LEU A 215 3.58 -17.71 -9.92
N LEU A 216 3.87 -18.70 -10.78
CA LEU A 216 3.10 -18.97 -11.99
C LEU A 216 1.63 -19.31 -11.67
N SER A 217 1.38 -20.14 -10.65
CA SER A 217 0.03 -20.47 -10.23
C SER A 217 -0.76 -19.23 -9.77
N LYS A 218 -0.16 -18.37 -8.96
CA LYS A 218 -0.81 -17.11 -8.50
C LYS A 218 -1.05 -16.15 -9.67
N ARG A 219 -0.06 -15.97 -10.55
CA ARG A 219 -0.19 -15.14 -11.76
C ARG A 219 -1.33 -15.64 -12.65
N ASN A 220 -1.34 -16.94 -12.97
CA ASN A 220 -2.34 -17.52 -13.86
C ASN A 220 -3.75 -17.44 -13.25
N ARG A 221 -3.86 -17.61 -11.91
CA ARG A 221 -5.13 -17.41 -11.21
C ARG A 221 -5.60 -15.96 -11.31
N LEU A 222 -4.71 -15.00 -11.15
CA LEU A 222 -5.05 -13.58 -11.30
C LEU A 222 -5.49 -13.25 -12.72
N LEU A 223 -4.75 -13.72 -13.74
CA LEU A 223 -5.13 -13.52 -15.15
C LEU A 223 -6.50 -14.13 -15.46
N LYS A 224 -6.77 -15.36 -14.98
CA LYS A 224 -8.09 -15.98 -15.12
C LYS A 224 -9.19 -15.13 -14.48
N GLN A 225 -8.93 -14.56 -13.30
CA GLN A 225 -9.88 -13.72 -12.60
C GLN A 225 -10.13 -12.38 -13.34
N LEU A 226 -9.09 -11.76 -13.91
CA LEU A 226 -9.23 -10.56 -14.74
C LEU A 226 -10.05 -10.83 -16.00
N PHE A 227 -9.87 -12.01 -16.60
CA PHE A 227 -10.67 -12.45 -17.74
C PHE A 227 -12.14 -12.69 -17.35
N GLU A 228 -12.40 -13.37 -16.23
CA GLU A 228 -13.75 -13.64 -15.73
C GLU A 228 -14.50 -12.35 -15.32
N GLU A 229 -13.76 -11.29 -14.99
CA GLU A 229 -14.29 -9.95 -14.65
C GLU A 229 -14.34 -9.01 -15.88
N GLU A 230 -14.09 -9.52 -17.09
CA GLU A 230 -14.11 -8.77 -18.37
C GLU A 230 -13.16 -7.56 -18.38
N ILE A 231 -12.04 -7.64 -17.64
CA ILE A 231 -11.02 -6.59 -17.62
C ILE A 231 -10.00 -6.78 -18.75
N ILE A 232 -9.82 -8.04 -19.18
CA ILE A 232 -8.93 -8.46 -20.29
C ILE A 232 -9.61 -9.44 -21.22
#